data_54b7901b5cac34a410f0ffb5a8f9c58d
#
_entry.id   54b7901b5cac34a410f0ffb5a8f9c58d
#
_cell.length_a   1.000
_cell.length_b   1.000
_cell.length_c   1.000
_cell.angle_alpha   90.00
_cell.angle_beta   90.00
_cell.angle_gamma   90.00
#
_symmetry.space_group_name_H-M   'P 1'
#
loop_
_entity.id
_entity.type
_entity.pdbx_description
1 polymer ?
#
loop_
_entity_poly.entity_id
_entity_poly.type
_entity_poly.pdbx_seq_one_letter_code
_entity_poly.pdbx_strand_id
1 'polypeptide(L)'
;MQVFIAEDNCYEREKLRKYVLSWAQLRSLDLSVVAVRSVADIDTHDLRLCNVMFLDIGLPGKDGLTFAREIRQLGFTAEIVFVTNHTGLSIKGYDVHALDYIVKPIDAVRINETLNYHMKRNHIYSQETIVLPKGFSKQNTYYVNEILYAEACNHNVVICTFDKKESYALAFSEIERKLPSDKFRRCHRGYIVNIQAIKGLNKNTITLVDGQQILVSSTYFKDIKEALVALRGGK
;
A
#
# COMPACT_ATOMS: atom_id res chain seq x y z
N MET A 1 -7.87 11.28 1.23
CA MET A 1 -8.54 9.99 1.49
C MET A 1 -8.62 9.76 2.98
N GLN A 2 -9.76 9.26 3.51
CA GLN A 2 -9.89 8.95 4.92
C GLN A 2 -10.15 7.46 5.13
N VAL A 3 -9.37 6.83 6.02
CA VAL A 3 -9.47 5.43 6.38
C VAL A 3 -9.86 5.30 7.85
N PHE A 4 -10.85 4.47 8.12
CA PHE A 4 -11.22 4.10 9.48
C PHE A 4 -10.71 2.70 9.83
N ILE A 5 -10.31 2.53 11.08
CA ILE A 5 -9.89 1.25 11.64
C ILE A 5 -10.63 1.07 12.96
N ALA A 6 -11.48 0.05 13.06
CA ALA A 6 -12.13 -0.34 14.30
C ALA A 6 -11.59 -1.72 14.72
N GLU A 7 -10.81 -1.75 15.81
CA GLU A 7 -10.08 -2.91 16.30
C GLU A 7 -9.83 -2.72 17.80
N ASP A 8 -10.26 -3.64 18.64
CA ASP A 8 -10.13 -3.52 20.10
C ASP A 8 -8.71 -3.83 20.60
N ASN A 9 -8.00 -4.74 19.94
CA ASN A 9 -6.63 -5.06 20.27
C ASN A 9 -5.69 -3.92 19.84
N CYS A 10 -5.02 -3.28 20.80
CA CYS A 10 -4.15 -2.14 20.54
C CYS A 10 -2.96 -2.46 19.63
N TYR A 11 -2.39 -3.66 19.74
CA TYR A 11 -1.26 -4.08 18.92
C TYR A 11 -1.68 -4.28 17.45
N GLU A 12 -2.78 -4.98 17.20
CA GLU A 12 -3.32 -5.22 15.86
C GLU A 12 -3.80 -3.91 15.21
N ARG A 13 -4.44 -3.04 15.98
CA ARG A 13 -4.86 -1.71 15.54
C ARG A 13 -3.69 -0.84 15.08
N GLU A 14 -2.61 -0.76 15.86
CA GLU A 14 -1.42 0.01 15.49
C GLU A 14 -0.64 -0.64 14.35
N LYS A 15 -0.62 -1.96 14.26
CA LYS A 15 -0.01 -2.70 13.15
C LYS A 15 -0.73 -2.39 11.84
N LEU A 16 -2.06 -2.47 11.83
CA LEU A 16 -2.88 -2.15 10.67
C LEU A 16 -2.72 -0.68 10.27
N ARG A 17 -2.76 0.24 11.25
CA ARG A 17 -2.53 1.66 11.02
C ARG A 17 -1.17 1.93 10.35
N LYS A 18 -0.12 1.28 10.81
CA LYS A 18 1.22 1.40 10.20
C LYS A 18 1.23 0.92 8.75
N TYR A 19 0.57 -0.19 8.43
CA TYR A 19 0.51 -0.71 7.07
C TYR A 19 -0.23 0.25 6.14
N VAL A 20 -1.38 0.78 6.57
CA VAL A 20 -2.18 1.77 5.81
C VAL A 20 -1.38 3.05 5.56
N LEU A 21 -0.71 3.59 6.57
CA LEU A 21 0.11 4.80 6.44
C LEU A 21 1.33 4.57 5.53
N SER A 22 2.01 3.42 5.65
CA SER A 22 3.14 3.07 4.78
C SER A 22 2.70 2.94 3.33
N TRP A 23 1.53 2.34 3.08
CA TRP A 23 0.94 2.23 1.76
C TRP A 23 0.64 3.61 1.14
N ALA A 24 0.09 4.54 1.91
CA ALA A 24 -0.21 5.89 1.46
C ALA A 24 1.06 6.71 1.19
N GLN A 25 2.06 6.60 2.09
CA GLN A 25 3.35 7.27 1.94
C GLN A 25 4.03 6.89 0.63
N LEU A 26 4.03 5.59 0.29
CA LEU A 26 4.62 5.11 -0.96
C LEU A 26 3.99 5.75 -2.20
N ARG A 27 2.72 6.12 -2.11
CA ARG A 27 1.94 6.66 -3.23
C ARG A 27 1.79 8.18 -3.21
N SER A 28 2.45 8.85 -2.25
CA SER A 28 2.29 10.30 -2.01
C SER A 28 0.81 10.70 -1.87
N LEU A 29 0.02 9.83 -1.26
CA LEU A 29 -1.40 10.10 -1.03
C LEU A 29 -1.56 10.87 0.27
N ASP A 30 -2.31 11.96 0.22
CA ASP A 30 -2.83 12.61 1.41
C ASP A 30 -3.92 11.71 2.02
N LEU A 31 -3.60 11.12 3.17
CA LEU A 31 -4.45 10.15 3.84
C LEU A 31 -4.49 10.42 5.34
N SER A 32 -5.69 10.48 5.88
CA SER A 32 -5.95 10.49 7.32
C SER A 32 -6.44 9.13 7.80
N VAL A 33 -5.98 8.71 8.97
CA VAL A 33 -6.43 7.45 9.60
C VAL A 33 -7.05 7.76 10.94
N VAL A 34 -8.33 7.38 11.08
CA VAL A 34 -9.05 7.38 12.36
C VAL A 34 -9.05 5.94 12.87
N ALA A 35 -8.39 5.70 13.99
CA ALA A 35 -8.30 4.36 14.58
C ALA A 35 -8.94 4.34 15.95
N VAL A 36 -9.98 3.53 16.11
CA VAL A 36 -10.81 3.44 17.31
C VAL A 36 -10.81 2.03 17.90
N ARG A 37 -11.09 1.94 19.19
CA ARG A 37 -11.21 0.69 19.91
C ARG A 37 -12.56 0.01 19.72
N SER A 38 -13.61 0.80 19.55
CA SER A 38 -14.99 0.36 19.41
C SER A 38 -15.71 1.17 18.36
N VAL A 39 -16.68 0.59 17.70
CA VAL A 39 -17.55 1.33 16.77
C VAL A 39 -18.40 2.40 17.46
N ALA A 40 -18.58 2.32 18.77
CA ALA A 40 -19.23 3.35 19.55
C ALA A 40 -18.43 4.66 19.65
N ASP A 41 -17.12 4.60 19.41
CA ASP A 41 -16.22 5.74 19.43
C ASP A 41 -16.19 6.49 18.08
N ILE A 42 -16.93 6.02 17.08
CA ILE A 42 -16.97 6.63 15.74
C ILE A 42 -18.08 7.69 15.71
N ASP A 43 -17.70 8.92 15.39
CA ASP A 43 -18.68 9.97 15.10
C ASP A 43 -19.36 9.70 13.74
N THR A 44 -20.68 9.79 13.72
CA THR A 44 -21.48 9.64 12.50
C THR A 44 -21.17 10.70 11.43
N HIS A 45 -20.73 11.90 11.85
CA HIS A 45 -20.28 12.94 10.92
C HIS A 45 -19.00 12.49 10.20
N ASP A 46 -18.06 11.90 10.93
CA ASP A 46 -16.79 11.41 10.37
C ASP A 46 -17.00 10.25 9.40
N LEU A 47 -18.00 9.41 9.62
CA LEU A 47 -18.34 8.31 8.70
C LEU A 47 -18.66 8.79 7.29
N ARG A 48 -19.19 10.00 7.11
CA ARG A 48 -19.49 10.59 5.79
C ARG A 48 -18.24 10.86 4.97
N LEU A 49 -17.11 11.05 5.63
CA LEU A 49 -15.81 11.29 5.00
C LEU A 49 -15.01 10.01 4.77
N CYS A 50 -15.49 8.87 5.34
CA CYS A 50 -14.82 7.58 5.24
C CYS A 50 -14.84 7.05 3.80
N ASN A 51 -13.67 6.71 3.29
CA ASN A 51 -13.53 6.04 1.99
C ASN A 51 -13.40 4.52 2.17
N VAL A 52 -12.59 4.08 3.13
CA VAL A 52 -12.37 2.67 3.44
C VAL A 52 -12.41 2.47 4.95
N MET A 53 -13.13 1.45 5.39
CA MET A 53 -13.21 1.04 6.79
C MET A 53 -12.67 -0.38 6.96
N PHE A 54 -11.62 -0.53 7.74
CA PHE A 54 -11.17 -1.82 8.25
C PHE A 54 -11.88 -2.08 9.57
N LEU A 55 -12.58 -3.19 9.65
CA LEU A 55 -13.53 -3.47 10.72
C LEU A 55 -13.36 -4.89 11.26
N ASP A 56 -12.93 -5.01 12.52
CA ASP A 56 -13.00 -6.32 13.18
C ASP A 56 -14.45 -6.70 13.46
N ILE A 57 -14.77 -7.95 13.27
CA ILE A 57 -16.09 -8.49 13.61
C ILE A 57 -16.23 -8.68 15.11
N GLY A 58 -15.16 -9.09 15.79
CA GLY A 58 -15.14 -9.42 17.22
C GLY A 58 -15.06 -8.23 18.16
N LEU A 59 -15.61 -7.07 17.81
CA LEU A 59 -15.55 -5.87 18.62
C LEU A 59 -16.41 -5.97 19.90
N PRO A 60 -15.99 -5.37 21.01
CA PRO A 60 -16.75 -5.35 22.25
C PRO A 60 -18.00 -4.47 22.11
N GLY A 61 -19.09 -4.89 22.71
CA GLY A 61 -20.36 -4.19 22.75
C GLY A 61 -21.20 -4.41 21.50
N LYS A 62 -20.79 -3.92 20.35
CA LYS A 62 -21.45 -4.13 19.05
C LYS A 62 -20.51 -4.79 18.09
N ASP A 63 -20.85 -5.98 17.60
CA ASP A 63 -20.04 -6.67 16.60
C ASP A 63 -19.98 -5.91 15.26
N GLY A 64 -18.83 -6.05 14.58
CA GLY A 64 -18.55 -5.29 13.35
C GLY A 64 -19.53 -5.59 12.21
N LEU A 65 -20.09 -6.80 12.12
CA LEU A 65 -21.04 -7.15 11.07
C LEU A 65 -22.39 -6.47 11.28
N THR A 66 -22.86 -6.40 12.52
CA THR A 66 -24.08 -5.66 12.89
C THR A 66 -23.91 -4.17 12.62
N PHE A 67 -22.75 -3.59 13.01
CA PHE A 67 -22.44 -2.20 12.70
C PHE A 67 -22.41 -1.94 11.19
N ALA A 68 -21.77 -2.81 10.41
CA ALA A 68 -21.71 -2.69 8.96
C ALA A 68 -23.12 -2.66 8.32
N ARG A 69 -24.04 -3.51 8.78
CA ARG A 69 -25.43 -3.49 8.32
C ARG A 69 -26.14 -2.17 8.64
N GLU A 70 -25.98 -1.67 9.85
CA GLU A 70 -26.59 -0.40 10.26
C GLU A 70 -26.12 0.78 9.40
N ILE A 71 -24.80 0.90 9.18
CA ILE A 71 -24.29 2.00 8.35
C ILE A 71 -24.74 1.87 6.89
N ARG A 72 -24.91 0.65 6.36
CA ARG A 72 -25.51 0.44 5.03
C ARG A 72 -26.97 0.88 4.98
N GLN A 73 -27.77 0.56 6.00
CA GLN A 73 -29.16 1.03 6.10
C GLN A 73 -29.27 2.56 6.20
N LEU A 74 -28.27 3.21 6.79
CA LEU A 74 -28.15 4.68 6.86
C LEU A 74 -27.61 5.30 5.55
N GLY A 75 -27.35 4.49 4.53
CA GLY A 75 -26.90 4.95 3.22
C GLY A 75 -25.40 5.26 3.11
N PHE A 76 -24.57 4.82 4.04
CA PHE A 76 -23.12 5.00 3.94
C PHE A 76 -22.53 4.06 2.88
N THR A 77 -21.71 4.62 2.01
CA THR A 77 -21.12 3.95 0.84
C THR A 77 -19.63 3.61 0.98
N ALA A 78 -19.02 3.93 2.14
CA ALA A 78 -17.63 3.58 2.41
C ALA A 78 -17.36 2.10 2.11
N GLU A 79 -16.20 1.78 1.52
CA GLU A 79 -15.81 0.40 1.31
C GLU A 79 -15.46 -0.26 2.65
N ILE A 80 -16.04 -1.41 2.92
CA ILE A 80 -15.83 -2.16 4.16
C ILE A 80 -14.90 -3.32 3.90
N VAL A 81 -13.86 -3.45 4.72
CA VAL A 81 -12.92 -4.57 4.75
C VAL A 81 -13.00 -5.19 6.14
N PHE A 82 -13.47 -6.42 6.22
CA PHE A 82 -13.43 -7.14 7.49
C PHE A 82 -12.03 -7.69 7.77
N VAL A 83 -11.56 -7.50 9.00
CA VAL A 83 -10.27 -8.01 9.48
C VAL A 83 -10.51 -8.78 10.77
N THR A 84 -10.48 -10.11 10.75
CA THR A 84 -10.96 -10.90 11.87
C THR A 84 -10.30 -12.27 12.00
N ASN A 85 -10.38 -12.87 13.18
CA ASN A 85 -9.98 -14.26 13.44
C ASN A 85 -11.03 -15.28 12.97
N HIS A 86 -12.24 -14.86 12.62
CA HIS A 86 -13.34 -15.76 12.27
C HIS A 86 -13.30 -16.17 10.80
N THR A 87 -12.94 -17.40 10.51
CA THR A 87 -12.80 -17.95 9.14
C THR A 87 -14.13 -18.34 8.47
N GLY A 88 -15.22 -18.45 9.22
CA GLY A 88 -16.52 -18.96 8.73
C GLY A 88 -17.53 -17.90 8.30
N LEU A 89 -17.22 -16.61 8.38
CA LEU A 89 -18.19 -15.51 8.22
C LEU A 89 -18.12 -14.78 6.87
N SER A 90 -17.26 -15.21 5.94
CA SER A 90 -17.15 -14.61 4.60
C SER A 90 -18.48 -14.56 3.84
N ILE A 91 -19.36 -15.54 4.05
CA ILE A 91 -20.69 -15.59 3.43
C ILE A 91 -21.62 -14.49 3.94
N LYS A 92 -21.51 -14.09 5.22
CA LYS A 92 -22.34 -13.03 5.81
C LYS A 92 -21.89 -11.61 5.44
N GLY A 93 -20.68 -11.46 4.90
CA GLY A 93 -20.19 -10.20 4.36
C GLY A 93 -20.81 -9.78 3.03
N TYR A 94 -21.45 -10.70 2.31
CA TYR A 94 -22.18 -10.40 1.07
C TYR A 94 -23.34 -9.41 1.29
N ASP A 95 -24.03 -9.50 2.42
CA ASP A 95 -25.19 -8.66 2.72
C ASP A 95 -24.83 -7.17 2.88
N VAL A 96 -23.57 -6.86 3.17
CA VAL A 96 -23.09 -5.49 3.39
C VAL A 96 -22.18 -4.99 2.25
N HIS A 97 -22.06 -5.76 1.16
CA HIS A 97 -21.19 -5.45 0.03
C HIS A 97 -19.77 -5.11 0.49
N ALA A 98 -19.18 -5.99 1.31
CA ALA A 98 -17.81 -5.81 1.75
C ALA A 98 -16.84 -5.88 0.56
N LEU A 99 -15.84 -5.02 0.55
CA LEU A 99 -14.79 -4.98 -0.45
C LEU A 99 -13.89 -6.22 -0.36
N ASP A 100 -13.57 -6.61 0.87
CA ASP A 100 -12.65 -7.70 1.15
C ASP A 100 -12.89 -8.31 2.54
N TYR A 101 -12.31 -9.49 2.75
CA TYR A 101 -12.31 -10.22 4.00
C TYR A 101 -10.91 -10.75 4.30
N ILE A 102 -10.27 -10.20 5.32
CA ILE A 102 -8.89 -10.52 5.69
C ILE A 102 -8.90 -11.31 6.98
N VAL A 103 -8.41 -12.54 6.93
CA VAL A 103 -8.23 -13.37 8.11
C VAL A 103 -6.92 -13.01 8.79
N LYS A 104 -6.95 -12.78 10.11
CA LYS A 104 -5.74 -12.56 10.91
C LYS A 104 -4.88 -13.84 10.92
N PRO A 105 -3.53 -13.76 10.93
CA PRO A 105 -2.74 -12.54 11.16
C PRO A 105 -2.64 -11.64 9.92
N ILE A 106 -2.80 -10.34 10.12
CA ILE A 106 -2.66 -9.35 9.05
C ILE A 106 -1.20 -9.23 8.60
N ASP A 107 -0.99 -9.08 7.30
CA ASP A 107 0.30 -8.73 6.71
C ASP A 107 0.20 -7.52 5.78
N ALA A 108 1.36 -6.93 5.48
CA ALA A 108 1.41 -5.71 4.66
C ALA A 108 1.00 -5.96 3.20
N VAL A 109 1.28 -7.15 2.67
CA VAL A 109 0.97 -7.51 1.27
C VAL A 109 -0.53 -7.50 1.08
N ARG A 110 -1.26 -8.21 1.95
CA ARG A 110 -2.72 -8.31 1.85
C ARG A 110 -3.42 -6.97 2.01
N ILE A 111 -2.97 -6.13 2.96
CA ILE A 111 -3.51 -4.76 3.14
C ILE A 111 -3.26 -3.91 1.89
N ASN A 112 -2.06 -4.01 1.30
CA ASN A 112 -1.72 -3.28 0.08
C ASN A 112 -2.57 -3.73 -1.13
N GLU A 113 -2.78 -5.02 -1.32
CA GLU A 113 -3.64 -5.57 -2.38
C GLU A 113 -5.06 -5.00 -2.28
N THR A 114 -5.64 -5.05 -1.08
CA THR A 114 -7.00 -4.57 -0.81
C THR A 114 -7.13 -3.07 -1.10
N LEU A 115 -6.20 -2.25 -0.59
CA LEU A 115 -6.20 -0.81 -0.84
C LEU A 115 -5.92 -0.47 -2.31
N ASN A 116 -5.05 -1.21 -2.98
CA ASN A 116 -4.82 -1.06 -4.42
C ASN A 116 -6.09 -1.39 -5.23
N TYR A 117 -6.80 -2.44 -4.84
CA TYR A 117 -8.07 -2.79 -5.49
C TYR A 117 -9.12 -1.68 -5.33
N HIS A 118 -9.25 -1.12 -4.10
CA HIS A 118 -10.10 0.04 -3.85
C HIS A 118 -9.76 1.22 -4.75
N MET A 119 -8.48 1.56 -4.85
CA MET A 119 -8.00 2.67 -5.67
C MET A 119 -8.29 2.46 -7.17
N LYS A 120 -8.05 1.24 -7.68
CA LYS A 120 -8.35 0.87 -9.08
C LYS A 120 -9.83 1.01 -9.38
N ARG A 121 -10.67 0.49 -8.50
CA ARG A 121 -12.13 0.52 -8.67
C ARG A 121 -12.68 1.95 -8.70
N ASN A 122 -12.15 2.84 -7.89
CA ASN A 122 -12.62 4.21 -7.76
C ASN A 122 -11.84 5.22 -8.63
N HIS A 123 -10.99 4.78 -9.57
CA HIS A 123 -10.18 5.62 -10.44
C HIS A 123 -9.34 6.71 -9.69
N ILE A 124 -8.94 6.41 -8.45
CA ILE A 124 -8.26 7.37 -7.56
C ILE A 124 -6.73 7.41 -7.81
N TYR A 125 -6.20 6.53 -8.67
CA TYR A 125 -4.77 6.51 -8.97
C TYR A 125 -4.29 7.79 -9.65
N SER A 126 -3.12 8.27 -9.25
CA SER A 126 -2.37 9.20 -10.08
C SER A 126 -2.11 8.53 -11.42
N GLN A 127 -2.36 9.25 -12.52
CA GLN A 127 -2.37 8.70 -13.87
C GLN A 127 -0.98 8.30 -14.41
N GLU A 128 0.07 8.41 -13.61
CA GLU A 128 1.42 8.12 -14.06
C GLU A 128 1.68 6.61 -14.08
N THR A 129 1.79 6.08 -15.29
CA THR A 129 2.03 4.66 -15.53
C THR A 129 3.25 4.45 -16.40
N ILE A 130 3.89 3.30 -16.25
CA ILE A 130 4.85 2.79 -17.21
C ILE A 130 4.33 1.53 -17.86
N VAL A 131 4.64 1.35 -19.14
CA VAL A 131 4.26 0.17 -19.91
C VAL A 131 5.53 -0.60 -20.25
N LEU A 132 5.53 -1.90 -19.91
CA LEU A 132 6.65 -2.80 -20.17
C LEU A 132 6.21 -3.94 -21.08
N PRO A 133 6.98 -4.29 -22.13
CA PRO A 133 6.66 -5.37 -23.03
C PRO A 133 6.83 -6.72 -22.32
N LYS A 134 5.86 -7.62 -22.50
CA LYS A 134 5.90 -9.00 -22.00
C LYS A 134 5.77 -9.98 -23.18
N GLY A 135 6.92 -10.36 -23.77
CA GLY A 135 6.92 -11.16 -24.98
C GLY A 135 6.45 -10.40 -26.23
N PHE A 136 6.00 -11.15 -27.27
CA PHE A 136 5.74 -10.59 -28.59
C PHE A 136 4.45 -9.75 -28.70
N SER A 137 3.45 -9.99 -27.84
CA SER A 137 2.11 -9.37 -28.02
C SER A 137 1.46 -8.90 -26.72
N LYS A 138 2.12 -9.04 -25.58
CA LYS A 138 1.57 -8.64 -24.28
C LYS A 138 2.36 -7.47 -23.70
N GLN A 139 1.66 -6.62 -22.99
CA GLN A 139 2.24 -5.51 -22.25
C GLN A 139 1.71 -5.52 -20.83
N ASN A 140 2.55 -5.21 -19.86
CA ASN A 140 2.14 -4.97 -18.50
C ASN A 140 2.20 -3.47 -18.22
N THR A 141 1.13 -2.95 -17.67
CA THR A 141 1.08 -1.57 -17.18
C THR A 141 1.27 -1.59 -15.67
N TYR A 142 2.19 -0.77 -15.19
CA TYR A 142 2.43 -0.53 -13.77
C TYR A 142 2.10 0.91 -13.44
N TYR A 143 1.39 1.12 -12.35
CA TYR A 143 1.37 2.44 -11.74
C TYR A 143 2.73 2.71 -11.10
N VAL A 144 3.29 3.88 -11.38
CA VAL A 144 4.63 4.26 -10.88
C VAL A 144 4.76 4.10 -9.37
N ASN A 145 3.68 4.40 -8.65
CA ASN A 145 3.61 4.33 -7.20
C ASN A 145 3.55 2.89 -6.63
N GLU A 146 3.29 1.88 -7.46
CA GLU A 146 3.30 0.46 -7.03
C GLU A 146 4.70 -0.13 -7.05
N ILE A 147 5.63 0.48 -7.80
CA ILE A 147 6.97 -0.04 -7.98
C ILE A 147 7.84 0.34 -6.79
N LEU A 148 8.39 -0.65 -6.09
CA LEU A 148 9.32 -0.46 -4.98
C LEU A 148 10.76 -0.25 -5.48
N TYR A 149 11.18 -1.13 -6.41
CA TYR A 149 12.49 -1.07 -7.02
C TYR A 149 12.55 -1.89 -8.31
N ALA A 150 13.59 -1.65 -9.09
CA ALA A 150 13.98 -2.48 -10.22
C ALA A 150 15.37 -3.08 -9.96
N GLU A 151 15.53 -4.37 -10.29
CA GLU A 151 16.76 -5.14 -10.09
C GLU A 151 17.27 -5.71 -11.41
N ALA A 152 18.57 -5.55 -11.69
CA ALA A 152 19.22 -6.23 -12.80
C ALA A 152 19.49 -7.69 -12.41
N CYS A 153 19.00 -8.63 -13.20
CA CYS A 153 19.15 -10.07 -12.98
C CYS A 153 19.38 -10.79 -14.31
N ASN A 154 20.59 -11.35 -14.50
CA ASN A 154 20.93 -12.22 -15.65
C ASN A 154 20.41 -11.73 -17.02
N HIS A 155 20.83 -10.55 -17.48
CA HIS A 155 20.37 -9.88 -18.71
C HIS A 155 18.91 -9.44 -18.75
N ASN A 156 18.16 -9.65 -17.68
CA ASN A 156 16.78 -9.20 -17.49
C ASN A 156 16.73 -8.10 -16.44
N VAL A 157 15.59 -7.42 -16.38
CA VAL A 157 15.23 -6.54 -15.27
C VAL A 157 14.04 -7.13 -14.56
N VAL A 158 14.12 -7.22 -13.24
CA VAL A 158 13.01 -7.60 -12.38
C VAL A 158 12.37 -6.34 -11.80
N ILE A 159 11.10 -6.13 -12.07
CA ILE A 159 10.28 -5.09 -11.42
C ILE A 159 9.66 -5.68 -10.17
N CYS A 160 9.89 -5.04 -9.06
CA CYS A 160 9.40 -5.46 -7.76
C CYS A 160 8.35 -4.47 -7.25
N THR A 161 7.16 -4.98 -7.00
CA THR A 161 6.06 -4.28 -6.35
C THR A 161 5.79 -4.93 -4.99
N PHE A 162 4.81 -4.46 -4.24
CA PHE A 162 4.45 -5.09 -2.96
C PHE A 162 3.97 -6.52 -3.11
N ASP A 163 3.23 -6.80 -4.19
CA ASP A 163 2.48 -8.03 -4.40
C ASP A 163 3.20 -9.02 -5.32
N LYS A 164 4.15 -8.54 -6.15
CA LYS A 164 4.78 -9.40 -7.14
C LYS A 164 6.17 -8.93 -7.57
N LYS A 165 6.92 -9.90 -8.13
CA LYS A 165 8.18 -9.69 -8.87
C LYS A 165 8.01 -10.25 -10.26
N GLU A 166 8.24 -9.43 -11.28
CA GLU A 166 8.13 -9.84 -12.67
C GLU A 166 9.38 -9.49 -13.46
N SER A 167 9.84 -10.46 -14.27
CA SER A 167 11.06 -10.34 -15.07
C SER A 167 10.76 -9.90 -16.50
N TYR A 168 11.59 -9.00 -17.03
CA TYR A 168 11.49 -8.42 -18.36
C TYR A 168 12.81 -8.53 -19.09
N ALA A 169 12.79 -8.98 -20.35
CA ALA A 169 13.96 -9.04 -21.23
C ALA A 169 14.27 -7.63 -21.78
N LEU A 170 14.72 -6.74 -20.91
CA LEU A 170 15.04 -5.35 -21.19
C LEU A 170 16.41 -4.99 -20.63
N ALA A 171 17.11 -4.06 -21.28
CA ALA A 171 18.33 -3.51 -20.72
C ALA A 171 18.01 -2.66 -19.46
N PHE A 172 18.88 -2.73 -18.45
CA PHE A 172 18.72 -1.99 -17.22
C PHE A 172 18.65 -0.47 -17.43
N SER A 173 19.45 0.05 -18.40
CA SER A 173 19.39 1.45 -18.82
C SER A 173 18.06 1.85 -19.48
N GLU A 174 17.36 0.90 -20.09
CA GLU A 174 16.03 1.17 -20.66
C GLU A 174 14.98 1.37 -19.58
N ILE A 175 15.00 0.53 -18.55
CA ILE A 175 14.13 0.72 -17.37
C ILE A 175 14.45 2.03 -16.66
N GLU A 176 15.73 2.36 -16.48
CA GLU A 176 16.16 3.62 -15.86
C GLU A 176 15.58 4.85 -16.57
N ARG A 177 15.49 4.82 -17.91
CA ARG A 177 14.86 5.90 -18.70
C ARG A 177 13.35 5.95 -18.64
N LYS A 178 12.70 4.80 -18.39
CA LYS A 178 11.22 4.71 -18.29
C LYS A 178 10.71 5.09 -16.91
N LEU A 179 11.53 4.94 -15.88
CA LEU A 179 11.15 5.31 -14.52
C LEU A 179 11.33 6.82 -14.28
N PRO A 180 10.34 7.51 -13.72
CA PRO A 180 10.43 8.95 -13.44
C PRO A 180 11.60 9.28 -12.51
N SER A 181 12.48 10.16 -12.97
CA SER A 181 13.72 10.52 -12.27
C SER A 181 13.50 11.34 -11.00
N ASP A 182 12.33 11.95 -10.81
CA ASP A 182 11.93 12.63 -9.58
C ASP A 182 11.56 11.64 -8.46
N LYS A 183 11.12 10.42 -8.82
CA LYS A 183 10.69 9.37 -7.88
C LYS A 183 11.68 8.23 -7.72
N PHE A 184 12.49 7.97 -8.73
CA PHE A 184 13.42 6.84 -8.73
C PHE A 184 14.88 7.30 -8.77
N ARG A 185 15.73 6.59 -8.02
CA ARG A 185 17.18 6.79 -8.03
C ARG A 185 17.91 5.48 -8.13
N ARG A 186 18.99 5.51 -8.87
CA ARG A 186 19.95 4.42 -8.87
C ARG A 186 20.69 4.39 -7.52
N CYS A 187 20.69 3.26 -6.85
CA CYS A 187 21.36 3.09 -5.56
C CYS A 187 22.54 2.09 -5.62
N HIS A 188 22.58 1.30 -6.69
CA HIS A 188 23.64 0.34 -6.95
C HIS A 188 23.77 0.10 -8.47
N ARG A 189 24.86 -0.50 -8.94
CA ARG A 189 25.00 -0.86 -10.38
C ARG A 189 23.84 -1.68 -10.92
N GLY A 190 23.15 -2.44 -10.07
CA GLY A 190 22.03 -3.32 -10.43
C GLY A 190 20.71 -2.99 -9.73
N TYR A 191 20.59 -1.83 -9.07
CA TYR A 191 19.35 -1.45 -8.38
C TYR A 191 18.96 0.01 -8.62
N ILE A 192 17.69 0.20 -8.95
CA ILE A 192 17.00 1.49 -8.97
C ILE A 192 15.87 1.40 -7.96
N VAL A 193 15.79 2.34 -7.03
CA VAL A 193 14.83 2.33 -5.92
C VAL A 193 13.87 3.49 -6.02
N ASN A 194 12.62 3.25 -5.66
CA ASN A 194 11.65 4.31 -5.42
C ASN A 194 11.99 5.02 -4.10
N ILE A 195 12.27 6.32 -4.15
CA ILE A 195 12.68 7.10 -2.99
C ILE A 195 11.58 7.11 -1.91
N GLN A 196 10.31 7.09 -2.33
CA GLN A 196 9.16 7.07 -1.44
C GLN A 196 9.01 5.73 -0.70
N ALA A 197 9.57 4.64 -1.26
CA ALA A 197 9.59 3.33 -0.63
C ALA A 197 10.68 3.17 0.43
N ILE A 198 11.57 4.16 0.61
CA ILE A 198 12.68 4.06 1.55
C ILE A 198 12.21 4.41 2.97
N LYS A 199 12.20 3.40 3.84
CA LYS A 199 11.94 3.53 5.28
C LYS A 199 13.18 4.01 6.05
N GLY A 200 14.35 3.49 5.70
CA GLY A 200 15.61 3.80 6.37
C GLY A 200 16.81 3.72 5.42
N LEU A 201 17.81 4.57 5.68
CA LEU A 201 19.07 4.62 4.94
C LEU A 201 20.22 4.52 5.94
N ASN A 202 21.04 3.50 5.79
CA ASN A 202 22.34 3.33 6.46
C ASN A 202 23.47 3.47 5.44
N LYS A 203 24.73 3.49 5.91
CA LYS A 203 25.90 3.71 5.03
C LYS A 203 25.94 2.83 3.77
N ASN A 204 25.49 1.57 3.87
CA ASN A 204 25.61 0.59 2.77
C ASN A 204 24.27 -0.08 2.44
N THR A 205 23.16 0.33 3.08
CA THR A 205 21.89 -0.41 2.96
C THR A 205 20.71 0.54 3.03
N ILE A 206 19.77 0.37 2.12
CA ILE A 206 18.42 0.91 2.17
C ILE A 206 17.51 -0.16 2.76
N THR A 207 16.69 0.22 3.73
CA THR A 207 15.57 -0.60 4.19
C THR A 207 14.29 -0.04 3.57
N LEU A 208 13.56 -0.86 2.83
CA LEU A 208 12.29 -0.50 2.22
C LEU A 208 11.13 -0.63 3.21
N VAL A 209 9.97 -0.10 2.83
CA VAL A 209 8.73 -0.14 3.63
C VAL A 209 8.18 -1.54 3.86
N ASP A 210 8.48 -2.49 2.94
CA ASP A 210 8.16 -3.91 3.06
C ASP A 210 9.18 -4.70 3.93
N GLY A 211 10.24 -4.02 4.40
CA GLY A 211 11.31 -4.61 5.21
C GLY A 211 12.48 -5.16 4.40
N GLN A 212 12.39 -5.20 3.07
CA GLN A 212 13.50 -5.66 2.24
C GLN A 212 14.70 -4.72 2.35
N GLN A 213 15.91 -5.29 2.31
CA GLN A 213 17.16 -4.56 2.33
C GLN A 213 17.83 -4.58 0.96
N ILE A 214 18.23 -3.41 0.47
CA ILE A 214 18.95 -3.22 -0.80
C ILE A 214 20.29 -2.59 -0.53
N LEU A 215 21.34 -3.12 -1.16
CA LEU A 215 22.69 -2.58 -1.06
C LEU A 215 22.79 -1.21 -1.77
N VAL A 216 23.49 -0.28 -1.14
CA VAL A 216 23.82 1.02 -1.71
C VAL A 216 25.34 1.11 -1.88
N SER A 217 25.78 1.42 -3.09
CA SER A 217 27.21 1.70 -3.30
C SER A 217 27.54 3.15 -2.92
N SER A 218 28.78 3.36 -2.46
CA SER A 218 29.26 4.68 -2.04
C SER A 218 29.06 5.77 -3.08
N THR A 219 29.17 5.41 -4.36
CA THR A 219 28.95 6.32 -5.50
C THR A 219 27.57 6.94 -5.52
N TYR A 220 26.54 6.18 -5.14
CA TYR A 220 25.13 6.64 -5.21
C TYR A 220 24.58 7.12 -3.85
N PHE A 221 25.31 6.90 -2.76
CA PHE A 221 24.83 7.20 -1.42
C PHE A 221 24.48 8.68 -1.22
N LYS A 222 25.30 9.58 -1.77
CA LYS A 222 25.07 11.04 -1.64
C LYS A 222 23.77 11.43 -2.35
N ASP A 223 23.56 10.99 -3.58
CA ASP A 223 22.36 11.30 -4.37
C ASP A 223 21.07 10.77 -3.69
N ILE A 224 21.10 9.54 -3.19
CA ILE A 224 19.97 8.97 -2.41
C ILE A 224 19.68 9.80 -1.16
N LYS A 225 20.70 10.19 -0.43
CA LYS A 225 20.57 11.01 0.79
C LYS A 225 19.95 12.37 0.49
N GLU A 226 20.42 13.05 -0.55
CA GLU A 226 19.91 14.35 -0.99
C GLU A 226 18.45 14.25 -1.44
N ALA A 227 18.09 13.21 -2.23
CA ALA A 227 16.73 12.94 -2.66
C ALA A 227 15.79 12.70 -1.47
N LEU A 228 16.23 11.95 -0.44
CA LEU A 228 15.45 11.72 0.78
C LEU A 228 15.25 12.98 1.61
N VAL A 229 16.26 13.84 1.69
CA VAL A 229 16.17 15.13 2.41
C VAL A 229 15.18 16.03 1.67
N ALA A 230 15.26 16.14 0.36
CA ALA A 230 14.32 16.92 -0.46
C ALA A 230 12.87 16.45 -0.28
N LEU A 231 12.64 15.12 -0.29
CA LEU A 231 11.32 14.53 -0.08
C LEU A 231 10.74 14.84 1.30
N ARG A 232 11.58 14.88 2.36
CA ARG A 232 11.16 15.11 3.75
C ARG A 232 11.15 16.59 4.18
N GLY A 233 11.87 17.43 3.47
CA GLY A 233 12.00 18.87 3.76
C GLY A 233 10.99 19.76 3.05
N GLY A 234 10.17 19.21 2.18
CA GLY A 234 9.11 19.92 1.43
C GLY A 234 7.75 19.95 2.14
N LYS A 235 7.73 19.83 3.48
CA LYS A 235 6.50 19.97 4.28
C LYS A 235 6.60 21.21 5.14
#